data_15207117f8cc8be52bb336efaaba0ce6
#
_entry.id   15207117f8cc8be52bb336efaaba0ce6
#
_cell.length_a   1.000
_cell.length_b   1.000
_cell.length_c   1.000
_cell.angle_alpha   90.00
_cell.angle_beta   90.00
_cell.angle_gamma   90.00
#
_symmetry.space_group_name_H-M   'P 1'
#
loop_
_entity.id
_entity.type
_entity.pdbx_description
1 polymer ?
#
loop_
_entity_poly.entity_id
_entity_poly.type
_entity_poly.pdbx_seq_one_letter_code
_entity_poly.pdbx_strand_id
1 'polypeptide(L)'
;MTRSRVTRISISLPQNLLEEFDQITSNIGYDRSKAIQQAMRDFISEYRWEQDPDASAAGTITIIYDHDVSGLESELTRIQHQYTNLITSATHIHLDTHNCLLVIVLKGLAATMKQLATELQRLRGIHQLKVNSMMTRAIISHQHSH
;
A
#
# COMPACT_ATOMS: atom_id res chain seq x y z
N MET A 1 8.14 25.59 13.95
CA MET A 1 7.83 24.97 12.66
C MET A 1 8.66 25.58 11.55
N THR A 2 9.62 24.87 11.09
CA THR A 2 10.33 25.24 9.86
C THR A 2 9.43 24.87 8.68
N ARG A 3 8.89 25.87 7.98
CA ARG A 3 8.25 25.66 6.71
C ARG A 3 9.26 25.01 5.76
N SER A 4 8.93 23.87 5.21
CA SER A 4 9.71 23.22 4.18
C SER A 4 9.92 24.20 3.02
N ARG A 5 11.17 24.42 2.66
CA ARG A 5 11.56 25.36 1.60
C ARG A 5 11.11 24.81 0.25
N VAL A 6 10.38 25.59 -0.51
CA VAL A 6 9.96 25.21 -1.86
C VAL A 6 11.12 25.37 -2.84
N THR A 7 11.43 24.32 -3.57
CA THR A 7 12.43 24.30 -4.62
C THR A 7 11.78 24.00 -5.96
N ARG A 8 12.12 24.79 -6.99
CA ARG A 8 11.65 24.56 -8.36
C ARG A 8 12.62 23.62 -9.08
N ILE A 9 12.08 22.68 -9.82
CA ILE A 9 12.84 21.76 -10.66
C ILE A 9 12.28 21.75 -12.07
N SER A 10 13.11 21.36 -13.03
CA SER A 10 12.71 21.14 -14.42
C SER A 10 12.92 19.70 -14.79
N ILE A 11 11.94 19.11 -15.46
CA ILE A 11 11.97 17.72 -15.87
C ILE A 11 11.57 17.62 -17.34
N SER A 12 12.31 16.80 -18.11
CA SER A 12 11.94 16.46 -19.48
C SER A 12 11.09 15.19 -19.46
N LEU A 13 9.95 15.22 -20.14
CA LEU A 13 9.00 14.12 -20.19
C LEU A 13 8.61 13.81 -21.62
N PRO A 14 8.31 12.55 -21.95
CA PRO A 14 7.61 12.22 -23.19
C PRO A 14 6.28 12.97 -23.25
N GLN A 15 5.96 13.52 -24.40
CA GLN A 15 4.75 14.33 -24.58
C GLN A 15 3.47 13.55 -24.26
N ASN A 16 3.39 12.30 -24.72
CA ASN A 16 2.23 11.45 -24.47
C ASN A 16 2.01 11.16 -22.98
N LEU A 17 3.09 10.99 -22.21
CA LEU A 17 3.00 10.78 -20.77
C LEU A 17 2.45 12.01 -20.06
N LEU A 18 2.93 13.19 -20.43
CA LEU A 18 2.46 14.44 -19.82
C LEU A 18 0.99 14.70 -20.17
N GLU A 19 0.57 14.47 -21.40
CA GLU A 19 -0.82 14.64 -21.82
C GLU A 19 -1.76 13.73 -21.05
N GLU A 20 -1.42 12.46 -20.91
CA GLU A 20 -2.20 11.48 -20.15
C GLU A 20 -2.28 11.87 -18.68
N PHE A 21 -1.14 12.26 -18.08
CA PHE A 21 -1.08 12.72 -16.70
C PHE A 21 -1.96 13.95 -16.47
N ASP A 22 -1.87 14.96 -17.33
CA ASP A 22 -2.65 16.20 -17.22
C ASP A 22 -4.16 15.94 -17.36
N GLN A 23 -4.54 15.02 -18.23
CA GLN A 23 -5.94 14.65 -18.41
C GLN A 23 -6.51 14.01 -17.14
N ILE A 24 -5.79 13.08 -16.54
CA ILE A 24 -6.21 12.41 -15.32
C ILE A 24 -6.26 13.39 -14.14
N THR A 25 -5.24 14.22 -13.97
CA THR A 25 -5.18 15.18 -12.86
C THR A 25 -6.32 16.20 -12.94
N SER A 26 -6.64 16.66 -14.14
CA SER A 26 -7.77 17.57 -14.36
C SER A 26 -9.10 16.91 -13.96
N ASN A 27 -9.29 15.64 -14.32
CA ASN A 27 -10.52 14.92 -14.01
C ASN A 27 -10.74 14.69 -12.51
N ILE A 28 -9.67 14.54 -11.74
CA ILE A 28 -9.76 14.34 -10.29
C ILE A 28 -9.63 15.64 -9.48
N GLY A 29 -9.56 16.79 -10.15
CA GLY A 29 -9.49 18.08 -9.48
C GLY A 29 -8.14 18.41 -8.85
N TYR A 30 -7.06 17.77 -9.31
CA TYR A 30 -5.71 18.11 -8.89
C TYR A 30 -5.05 19.05 -9.89
N ASP A 31 -4.20 19.96 -9.41
CA ASP A 31 -3.28 20.67 -10.30
C ASP A 31 -2.04 19.77 -10.53
N ARG A 32 -1.27 20.11 -11.56
CA ARG A 32 -0.08 19.33 -11.94
C ARG A 32 0.92 19.24 -10.80
N SER A 33 1.21 20.34 -10.13
CA SER A 33 2.18 20.38 -9.03
C SER A 33 1.76 19.48 -7.86
N LYS A 34 0.51 19.54 -7.47
CA LYS A 34 -0.04 18.71 -6.39
C LYS A 34 0.01 17.22 -6.74
N ALA A 35 -0.34 16.88 -7.97
CA ALA A 35 -0.32 15.49 -8.45
C ALA A 35 1.10 14.94 -8.51
N ILE A 36 2.07 15.72 -8.98
CA ILE A 36 3.48 15.32 -9.01
C ILE A 36 4.01 15.13 -7.60
N GLN A 37 3.71 16.02 -6.67
CA GLN A 37 4.11 15.88 -5.28
C GLN A 37 3.55 14.59 -4.65
N GLN A 38 2.29 14.28 -4.94
CA GLN A 38 1.68 13.04 -4.46
C GLN A 38 2.35 11.82 -5.06
N ALA A 39 2.62 11.82 -6.37
CA ALA A 39 3.34 10.74 -7.03
C ALA A 39 4.73 10.53 -6.45
N MET A 40 5.45 11.62 -6.14
CA MET A 40 6.76 11.55 -5.51
C MET A 40 6.70 10.96 -4.11
N ARG A 41 5.71 11.34 -3.31
CA ARG A 41 5.51 10.77 -1.97
C ARG A 41 5.22 9.28 -2.04
N ASP A 42 4.38 8.87 -2.97
CA ASP A 42 4.04 7.46 -3.16
C ASP A 42 5.27 6.65 -3.57
N PHE A 43 6.06 7.17 -4.50
CA PHE A 43 7.30 6.55 -4.94
C PHE A 43 8.31 6.39 -3.79
N ILE A 44 8.52 7.47 -3.01
CA ILE A 44 9.42 7.45 -1.86
C ILE A 44 8.95 6.44 -0.81
N SER A 45 7.66 6.40 -0.53
CA SER A 45 7.08 5.46 0.43
C SER A 45 7.33 4.01 0.03
N GLU A 46 7.19 3.70 -1.26
CA GLU A 46 7.44 2.37 -1.81
C GLU A 46 8.91 1.96 -1.64
N TYR A 47 9.84 2.87 -1.92
CA TYR A 47 11.27 2.61 -1.76
C TYR A 47 11.72 2.50 -0.30
N ARG A 48 11.18 3.31 0.60
CA ARG A 48 11.49 3.21 2.03
C ARG A 48 11.06 1.88 2.61
N TRP A 49 9.98 1.33 2.13
CA TRP A 49 9.51 0.00 2.47
C TRP A 49 10.61 -1.05 2.25
N GLU A 50 11.39 -0.95 1.18
CA GLU A 50 12.44 -1.88 0.86
C GLU A 50 13.76 -1.60 1.59
N GLN A 51 14.04 -0.34 1.92
CA GLN A 51 15.34 0.09 2.45
C GLN A 51 15.44 0.13 3.97
N ASP A 52 14.33 0.25 4.67
CA ASP A 52 14.33 0.30 6.13
C ASP A 52 13.43 -0.81 6.69
N PRO A 53 13.98 -2.03 6.90
CA PRO A 53 13.18 -3.16 7.39
C PRO A 53 12.64 -2.95 8.80
N ASP A 54 13.26 -2.07 9.59
CA ASP A 54 12.84 -1.76 10.96
C ASP A 54 11.83 -0.61 11.03
N ALA A 55 11.49 -0.02 9.89
CA ALA A 55 10.50 1.05 9.85
C ALA A 55 9.12 0.53 10.27
N SER A 56 8.44 1.31 11.10
CA SER A 56 7.06 1.06 11.49
C SER A 56 6.10 1.57 10.43
N ALA A 57 5.09 0.81 10.13
CA ALA A 57 4.11 1.13 9.12
C ALA A 57 2.70 0.71 9.57
N ALA A 58 1.71 1.30 8.95
CA ALA A 58 0.32 0.88 9.06
C ALA A 58 -0.30 0.87 7.66
N GLY A 59 -1.24 -0.01 7.43
CA GLY A 59 -1.86 -0.09 6.12
C GLY A 59 -2.79 -1.26 5.96
N THR A 60 -3.00 -1.62 4.70
CA THR A 60 -3.89 -2.72 4.34
C THR A 60 -3.27 -3.61 3.28
N ILE A 61 -3.63 -4.89 3.33
CA ILE A 61 -3.47 -5.81 2.21
C ILE A 61 -4.89 -6.12 1.72
N THR A 62 -5.14 -5.87 0.45
CA THR A 62 -6.42 -6.15 -0.18
C THR A 62 -6.25 -7.25 -1.21
N ILE A 63 -7.04 -8.31 -1.09
CA ILE A 63 -6.92 -9.51 -1.90
C ILE A 63 -8.25 -9.83 -2.56
N ILE A 64 -8.21 -10.13 -3.86
CA ILE A 64 -9.33 -10.79 -4.54
C ILE A 64 -8.89 -12.22 -4.82
N TYR A 65 -9.67 -13.18 -4.38
CA TYR A 65 -9.34 -14.59 -4.52
C TYR A 65 -10.54 -15.43 -4.92
N ASP A 66 -10.24 -16.60 -5.48
CA ASP A 66 -11.24 -17.59 -5.89
C ASP A 66 -11.67 -18.41 -4.68
N HIS A 67 -12.91 -18.21 -4.26
CA HIS A 67 -13.54 -18.93 -3.16
C HIS A 67 -13.55 -20.47 -3.38
N ASP A 68 -13.59 -20.91 -4.63
CA ASP A 68 -13.76 -22.33 -4.98
C ASP A 68 -12.43 -23.10 -5.00
N VAL A 69 -11.28 -22.43 -4.90
CA VAL A 69 -10.00 -23.14 -4.83
C VAL A 69 -9.91 -23.90 -3.52
N SER A 70 -9.79 -25.22 -3.62
CA SER A 70 -9.76 -26.11 -2.47
C SER A 70 -8.62 -25.77 -1.52
N GLY A 71 -8.94 -25.60 -0.24
CA GLY A 71 -7.97 -25.32 0.81
C GLY A 71 -7.50 -23.88 0.93
N LEU A 72 -7.88 -23.00 0.00
CA LEU A 72 -7.41 -21.63 -0.01
C LEU A 72 -7.86 -20.86 1.24
N GLU A 73 -9.12 -20.94 1.61
CA GLU A 73 -9.62 -20.23 2.80
C GLU A 73 -8.96 -20.72 4.08
N SER A 74 -8.69 -22.02 4.18
CA SER A 74 -7.96 -22.59 5.31
C SER A 74 -6.53 -22.07 5.37
N GLU A 75 -5.85 -21.95 4.21
CA GLU A 75 -4.50 -21.40 4.13
C GLU A 75 -4.48 -19.91 4.46
N LEU A 76 -5.44 -19.14 3.98
CA LEU A 76 -5.57 -17.73 4.34
C LEU A 76 -5.74 -17.55 5.84
N THR A 77 -6.58 -18.36 6.47
CA THR A 77 -6.78 -18.33 7.92
C THR A 77 -5.50 -18.73 8.67
N ARG A 78 -4.84 -19.80 8.22
CA ARG A 78 -3.59 -20.28 8.82
C ARG A 78 -2.50 -19.21 8.79
N ILE A 79 -2.32 -18.56 7.66
CA ILE A 79 -1.31 -17.50 7.51
C ILE A 79 -1.66 -16.31 8.41
N GLN A 80 -2.91 -15.89 8.45
CA GLN A 80 -3.34 -14.80 9.33
C GLN A 80 -3.04 -15.09 10.81
N HIS A 81 -3.22 -16.33 11.25
CA HIS A 81 -2.90 -16.73 12.62
C HIS A 81 -1.41 -16.64 12.94
N GLN A 82 -0.54 -16.76 11.95
CA GLN A 82 0.91 -16.61 12.15
C GLN A 82 1.33 -15.15 12.34
N TYR A 83 0.49 -14.21 11.94
CA TYR A 83 0.79 -12.76 11.97
C TYR A 83 -0.14 -11.98 12.89
N THR A 84 -0.59 -12.60 13.98
CA THR A 84 -1.53 -11.96 14.92
C THR A 84 -1.02 -10.66 15.53
N ASN A 85 0.30 -10.52 15.70
CA ASN A 85 0.90 -9.30 16.23
C ASN A 85 0.90 -8.16 15.19
N LEU A 86 0.79 -8.48 13.92
CA LEU A 86 0.77 -7.52 12.82
C LEU A 86 -0.66 -7.15 12.43
N ILE A 87 -1.57 -8.12 12.43
CA ILE A 87 -2.93 -7.95 11.94
C ILE A 87 -3.82 -7.38 13.04
N THR A 88 -4.43 -6.24 12.74
CA THR A 88 -5.39 -5.57 13.64
C THR A 88 -6.80 -6.09 13.42
N SER A 89 -7.20 -6.23 12.17
CA SER A 89 -8.53 -6.72 11.79
C SER A 89 -8.51 -7.24 10.35
N ALA A 90 -9.52 -8.01 10.01
CA ALA A 90 -9.72 -8.49 8.65
C ALA A 90 -11.21 -8.48 8.33
N THR A 91 -11.57 -8.08 7.13
CA THR A 91 -12.93 -8.04 6.63
C THR A 91 -13.03 -8.85 5.36
N HIS A 92 -14.01 -9.73 5.32
CA HIS A 92 -14.26 -10.65 4.21
C HIS A 92 -15.60 -10.32 3.58
N ILE A 93 -15.62 -10.17 2.25
CA ILE A 93 -16.81 -9.83 1.48
C ILE A 93 -16.92 -10.76 0.28
N HIS A 94 -18.10 -11.32 0.06
CA HIS A 94 -18.40 -12.02 -1.18
C HIS A 94 -18.68 -11.02 -2.30
N LEU A 95 -17.92 -11.11 -3.38
CA LEU A 95 -18.11 -10.26 -4.56
C LEU A 95 -19.13 -10.86 -5.53
N ASP A 96 -19.03 -12.15 -5.73
CA ASP A 96 -19.94 -12.96 -6.55
C ASP A 96 -19.92 -14.41 -6.07
N THR A 97 -20.46 -15.35 -6.85
CA THR A 97 -20.51 -16.75 -6.47
C THR A 97 -19.14 -17.44 -6.36
N HIS A 98 -18.11 -16.87 -6.99
CA HIS A 98 -16.77 -17.48 -7.05
C HIS A 98 -15.69 -16.64 -6.38
N ASN A 99 -15.85 -15.32 -6.32
CA ASN A 99 -14.82 -14.42 -5.90
C ASN A 99 -15.14 -13.73 -4.57
N CYS A 100 -14.11 -13.61 -3.75
CA CYS A 100 -14.16 -12.93 -2.47
C CYS A 100 -13.12 -11.83 -2.40
N LEU A 101 -13.45 -10.79 -1.64
CA LEU A 101 -12.54 -9.71 -1.27
C LEU A 101 -12.17 -9.88 0.19
N LEU A 102 -10.88 -9.89 0.49
CA LEU A 102 -10.36 -9.87 1.85
C LEU A 102 -9.55 -8.62 2.05
N VAL A 103 -9.88 -7.84 3.07
CA VAL A 103 -9.13 -6.65 3.47
C VAL A 103 -8.53 -6.89 4.84
N ILE A 104 -7.20 -6.86 4.91
CA ILE A 104 -6.46 -7.08 6.15
C ILE A 104 -5.86 -5.74 6.58
N VAL A 105 -6.19 -5.29 7.79
CA VAL A 105 -5.64 -4.06 8.36
C VAL A 105 -4.42 -4.41 9.21
N LEU A 106 -3.31 -3.72 8.96
CA LEU A 106 -2.00 -4.05 9.49
C LEU A 106 -1.37 -2.86 10.22
N LYS A 107 -0.61 -3.19 11.25
CA LYS A 107 0.23 -2.22 11.96
C LYS A 107 1.44 -2.97 12.52
N GLY A 108 2.63 -2.51 12.18
CA GLY A 108 3.86 -3.13 12.67
C GLY A 108 5.06 -2.81 11.80
N LEU A 109 6.05 -3.70 11.80
CA LEU A 109 7.25 -3.52 11.00
C LEU A 109 6.97 -3.70 9.51
N ALA A 110 7.52 -2.81 8.71
CA ALA A 110 7.38 -2.86 7.25
C ALA A 110 7.90 -4.18 6.67
N ALA A 111 9.02 -4.70 7.18
CA ALA A 111 9.57 -5.98 6.75
C ALA A 111 8.60 -7.14 6.98
N THR A 112 7.92 -7.15 8.11
CA THR A 112 6.94 -8.20 8.45
C THR A 112 5.71 -8.12 7.54
N MET A 113 5.27 -6.91 7.21
CA MET A 113 4.17 -6.70 6.26
C MET A 113 4.52 -7.22 4.87
N LYS A 114 5.75 -6.96 4.42
CA LYS A 114 6.25 -7.44 3.13
C LYS A 114 6.31 -8.97 3.11
N GLN A 115 6.75 -9.58 4.19
CA GLN A 115 6.81 -11.04 4.34
C GLN A 115 5.40 -11.65 4.23
N LEU A 116 4.43 -11.08 4.93
CA LEU A 116 3.04 -11.52 4.86
C LEU A 116 2.48 -11.38 3.43
N ALA A 117 2.67 -10.22 2.80
CA ALA A 117 2.21 -10.00 1.43
C ALA A 117 2.81 -11.02 0.45
N THR A 118 4.10 -11.33 0.60
CA THR A 118 4.79 -12.31 -0.24
C THR A 118 4.21 -13.72 -0.05
N GLU A 119 3.96 -14.13 1.18
CA GLU A 119 3.36 -15.44 1.45
C GLU A 119 1.95 -15.55 0.86
N LEU A 120 1.14 -14.50 1.02
CA LEU A 120 -0.22 -14.49 0.48
C LEU A 120 -0.22 -14.50 -1.05
N GLN A 121 0.67 -13.73 -1.68
CA GLN A 121 0.77 -13.67 -3.15
C GLN A 121 1.10 -15.02 -3.78
N ARG A 122 1.80 -15.89 -3.08
CA ARG A 122 2.20 -17.21 -3.57
C ARG A 122 1.07 -18.23 -3.57
N LEU A 123 -0.02 -17.97 -2.88
CA LEU A 123 -1.13 -18.92 -2.79
C LEU A 123 -1.84 -19.04 -4.13
N ARG A 124 -2.15 -20.28 -4.50
CA ARG A 124 -2.96 -20.55 -5.69
C ARG A 124 -4.38 -20.04 -5.49
N GLY A 125 -4.91 -19.35 -6.48
CA GLY A 125 -6.27 -18.80 -6.42
C GLY A 125 -6.31 -17.32 -6.03
N ILE A 126 -5.18 -16.70 -5.75
CA ILE A 126 -5.09 -15.27 -5.56
C ILE A 126 -5.08 -14.60 -6.94
N HIS A 127 -6.15 -13.88 -7.25
CA HIS A 127 -6.28 -13.18 -8.53
C HIS A 127 -5.54 -11.84 -8.51
N GLN A 128 -5.66 -11.11 -7.41
CA GLN A 128 -5.08 -9.80 -7.26
C GLN A 128 -4.76 -9.52 -5.80
N LEU A 129 -3.60 -8.95 -5.56
CA LEU A 129 -3.19 -8.52 -4.22
C LEU A 129 -2.58 -7.13 -4.32
N LYS A 130 -3.06 -6.22 -3.47
CA LYS A 130 -2.51 -4.88 -3.35
C LYS A 130 -2.16 -4.57 -1.91
N VAL A 131 -0.99 -3.98 -1.72
CA VAL A 131 -0.55 -3.46 -0.43
C VAL A 131 -0.61 -1.95 -0.48
N ASN A 132 -1.27 -1.37 0.50
CA ASN A 132 -1.27 0.08 0.70
C ASN A 132 -0.75 0.34 2.11
N SER A 133 0.41 0.96 2.21
CA SER A 133 1.06 1.19 3.49
C SER A 133 1.54 2.63 3.64
N MET A 134 1.57 3.08 4.87
CA MET A 134 2.07 4.39 5.26
C MET A 134 3.07 4.22 6.39
N MET A 135 4.16 4.99 6.31
CA MET A 135 5.19 4.96 7.33
C MET A 135 4.73 5.77 8.55
N THR A 136 4.62 5.11 9.69
CA THR A 136 4.16 5.76 10.93
C THR A 136 5.28 6.52 11.64
N ARG A 137 6.54 6.13 11.40
CA ARG A 137 7.71 6.76 12.01
C ARG A 137 7.85 8.23 11.65
N ALA A 138 7.47 8.62 10.42
CA ALA A 138 7.49 10.02 9.98
C ALA A 138 6.52 10.90 10.77
N ILE A 139 5.39 10.35 11.23
CA ILE A 139 4.41 11.05 12.06
C ILE A 139 4.93 11.21 13.49
N ILE A 140 5.59 10.19 14.02
CA ILE A 140 6.16 10.18 15.38
C ILE A 140 7.33 11.15 15.48
N SER A 141 8.18 11.27 14.44
CA SER A 141 9.31 12.21 14.44
C SER A 141 8.87 13.68 14.46
N HIS A 142 7.67 14.00 13.95
CA HIS A 142 7.11 15.34 14.04
C HIS A 142 6.54 15.67 15.42
N GLN A 143 6.17 14.68 16.21
CA GLN A 143 5.67 14.86 17.57
C GLN A 143 6.79 15.01 18.61
N HIS A 144 7.99 14.55 18.30
CA HIS A 144 9.14 14.58 19.22
C HIS A 144 10.13 15.71 18.96
N SER A 145 9.90 16.57 17.97
CA SER A 145 10.76 17.70 17.64
C SER A 145 10.37 18.99 18.40
N HIS A 146 9.91 18.86 19.61
CA HIS A 146 9.67 19.99 20.52
C HIS A 146 10.75 20.08 21.58
#